data_361f02bb01354b051d6f5c9b84b1d1fb
#
_entry.id   361f02bb01354b051d6f5c9b84b1d1fb
#
_cell.length_a   1.000
_cell.length_b   1.000
_cell.length_c   1.000
_cell.angle_alpha   90.00
_cell.angle_beta   90.00
_cell.angle_gamma   90.00
#
_symmetry.space_group_name_H-M   'P 1'
#
loop_
_entity.id
_entity.type
_entity.pdbx_description
1 polymer ?
#
loop_
_entity_poly.entity_id
_entity_poly.type
_entity_poly.pdbx_seq_one_letter_code
_entity_poly.pdbx_strand_id
1 'polypeptide(L)'
;MRYLSRGVALATVLLLLGTSAVAAQKPQTRKGFWIGFGFGWGSYGISCDACGGLGRESSYTGLLKMGGTVNPHLLLGGETVGWSKSEGGNTITAGNVTFNAYYYPKPAGGLFLNGGVGFSRAEVSGGGSSDGSTGPGLTLGAGYDLRVGTNLSIVPNLQWVYGHPESGFSHNFYHFGLGVTFH
;
A
#
# COMPACT_ATOMS: atom_id res chain seq x y z
N MET A 1 -17.33 -8.99 -31.34
CA MET A 1 -16.82 -7.64 -31.67
C MET A 1 -17.35 -6.49 -30.78
N ARG A 2 -18.51 -6.58 -30.10
CA ARG A 2 -19.07 -5.50 -29.24
C ARG A 2 -18.37 -5.28 -27.88
N TYR A 3 -17.60 -6.24 -27.39
CA TYR A 3 -16.90 -6.11 -26.09
C TYR A 3 -15.54 -5.40 -26.19
N LEU A 4 -14.84 -5.52 -27.33
CA LEU A 4 -13.58 -4.80 -27.58
C LEU A 4 -13.77 -3.28 -27.62
N SER A 5 -14.87 -2.81 -28.22
CA SER A 5 -15.14 -1.37 -28.34
C SER A 5 -15.45 -0.70 -26.98
N ARG A 6 -16.05 -1.43 -26.05
CA ARG A 6 -16.34 -0.91 -24.70
C ARG A 6 -15.08 -0.81 -23.82
N GLY A 7 -14.14 -1.77 -23.96
CA GLY A 7 -12.87 -1.72 -23.24
C GLY A 7 -11.97 -0.57 -23.69
N VAL A 8 -11.89 -0.35 -25.00
CA VAL A 8 -11.11 0.76 -25.57
C VAL A 8 -11.70 2.12 -25.17
N ALA A 9 -13.03 2.28 -25.17
CA ALA A 9 -13.68 3.50 -24.76
C ALA A 9 -13.45 3.83 -23.29
N LEU A 10 -13.48 2.81 -22.39
CA LEU A 10 -13.20 3.00 -20.96
C LEU A 10 -11.74 3.39 -20.72
N ALA A 11 -10.79 2.76 -21.41
CA ALA A 11 -9.38 3.08 -21.32
C ALA A 11 -9.06 4.51 -21.81
N THR A 12 -9.73 4.94 -22.89
CA THR A 12 -9.56 6.30 -23.44
C THR A 12 -10.14 7.35 -22.48
N VAL A 13 -11.28 7.10 -21.85
CA VAL A 13 -11.88 8.01 -20.86
C VAL A 13 -10.99 8.13 -19.61
N LEU A 14 -10.42 7.02 -19.14
CA LEU A 14 -9.46 7.03 -18.01
C LEU A 14 -8.17 7.79 -18.34
N LEU A 15 -7.66 7.67 -19.56
CA LEU A 15 -6.50 8.43 -20.04
C LEU A 15 -6.79 9.93 -20.18
N LEU A 16 -7.96 10.32 -20.65
CA LEU A 16 -8.38 11.72 -20.81
C LEU A 16 -8.66 12.40 -19.46
N LEU A 17 -9.20 11.67 -18.48
CA LEU A 17 -9.38 12.17 -17.12
C LEU A 17 -8.03 12.37 -16.41
N GLY A 18 -7.03 11.52 -16.69
CA GLY A 18 -5.67 11.65 -16.15
C GLY A 18 -4.95 12.93 -16.59
N THR A 19 -5.12 13.35 -17.83
CA THR A 19 -4.44 14.56 -18.37
C THR A 19 -5.01 15.88 -17.84
N SER A 20 -6.30 15.93 -17.54
CA SER A 20 -6.94 17.14 -16.99
C SER A 20 -6.60 17.37 -15.51
N ALA A 21 -6.39 16.30 -14.74
CA ALA A 21 -6.04 16.38 -13.33
C ALA A 21 -4.62 16.92 -13.10
N VAL A 22 -3.69 16.69 -14.04
CA VAL A 22 -2.31 17.19 -13.94
C VAL A 22 -2.22 18.70 -14.07
N ALA A 23 -3.10 19.33 -14.85
CA ALA A 23 -3.10 20.80 -15.07
C ALA A 23 -3.70 21.59 -13.90
N ALA A 24 -4.48 20.96 -13.02
CA ALA A 24 -5.15 21.58 -11.88
C ALA A 24 -4.43 21.36 -10.54
N GLN A 25 -3.29 20.67 -10.55
CA GLN A 25 -2.54 20.37 -9.33
C GLN A 25 -1.91 21.61 -8.73
N LYS A 26 -2.25 21.90 -7.46
CA LYS A 26 -1.53 22.91 -6.68
C LYS A 26 -0.08 22.47 -6.51
N PRO A 27 0.91 23.39 -6.51
CA PRO A 27 2.32 23.04 -6.30
C PRO A 27 2.50 22.21 -5.04
N GLN A 28 3.27 21.13 -5.14
CA GLN A 28 3.55 20.26 -4.01
C GLN A 28 4.56 20.95 -3.07
N THR A 29 4.09 21.37 -1.91
CA THR A 29 4.98 21.87 -0.84
C THR A 29 4.99 20.82 0.28
N ARG A 30 6.10 20.08 0.39
CA ARG A 30 6.30 19.08 1.45
C ARG A 30 7.25 19.68 2.47
N LYS A 31 6.74 19.95 3.68
CA LYS A 31 7.52 20.49 4.78
C LYS A 31 6.99 19.98 6.12
N GLY A 32 7.91 19.70 7.05
CA GLY A 32 7.54 19.34 8.41
C GLY A 32 6.95 17.93 8.54
N PHE A 33 6.02 17.79 9.44
CA PHE A 33 5.32 16.54 9.73
C PHE A 33 4.27 16.23 8.66
N TRP A 34 4.09 14.96 8.38
CA TRP A 34 3.03 14.46 7.50
C TRP A 34 2.41 13.19 8.08
N ILE A 35 1.13 12.99 7.80
CA ILE A 35 0.38 11.79 8.17
C ILE A 35 -0.56 11.40 7.03
N GLY A 36 -0.72 10.11 6.78
CA GLY A 36 -1.64 9.61 5.78
C GLY A 36 -2.22 8.26 6.17
N PHE A 37 -3.42 7.99 5.67
CA PHE A 37 -4.08 6.71 5.81
C PHE A 37 -4.81 6.37 4.51
N GLY A 38 -5.07 5.08 4.32
CA GLY A 38 -5.73 4.60 3.12
C GLY A 38 -6.34 3.22 3.30
N PHE A 39 -7.22 2.90 2.37
CA PHE A 39 -7.84 1.59 2.26
C PHE A 39 -7.73 1.10 0.83
N GLY A 40 -7.79 -0.21 0.66
CA GLY A 40 -7.64 -0.80 -0.65
C GLY A 40 -8.05 -2.26 -0.68
N TRP A 41 -7.62 -2.89 -1.75
CA TRP A 41 -7.79 -4.30 -2.00
C TRP A 41 -6.42 -4.94 -2.20
N GLY A 42 -6.24 -6.16 -1.67
CA GLY A 42 -4.98 -6.87 -1.74
C GLY A 42 -5.12 -8.32 -2.11
N SER A 43 -4.07 -8.85 -2.72
CA SER A 43 -3.94 -10.27 -3.06
C SER A 43 -2.80 -10.86 -2.24
N TYR A 44 -3.13 -11.72 -1.30
CA TYR A 44 -2.24 -12.36 -0.34
C TYR A 44 -1.83 -13.75 -0.80
N GLY A 45 -0.57 -14.08 -0.65
CA GLY A 45 -0.03 -15.39 -0.95
C GLY A 45 0.95 -15.85 0.13
N ILE A 46 0.96 -17.15 0.36
CA ILE A 46 1.81 -17.85 1.33
C ILE A 46 2.81 -18.72 0.56
N SER A 47 4.03 -18.79 1.07
CA SER A 47 5.04 -19.76 0.64
C SER A 47 5.59 -20.47 1.87
N CYS A 48 5.52 -21.78 1.89
CA CYS A 48 6.12 -22.63 2.92
C CYS A 48 6.60 -23.95 2.32
N ASP A 49 7.58 -24.59 2.98
CA ASP A 49 8.24 -25.80 2.47
C ASP A 49 7.27 -26.99 2.33
N ALA A 50 6.19 -27.01 3.13
CA ALA A 50 5.18 -28.07 3.13
C ALA A 50 3.84 -27.66 2.51
N CYS A 51 3.67 -26.39 2.09
CA CYS A 51 2.43 -25.89 1.52
C CYS A 51 2.39 -26.13 0.00
N GLY A 52 1.85 -27.20 -0.47
CA GLY A 52 1.71 -27.50 -1.88
C GLY A 52 0.88 -26.46 -2.65
N GLY A 53 1.52 -25.35 -3.05
CA GLY A 53 0.96 -24.40 -4.03
C GLY A 53 -0.40 -23.81 -3.66
N LEU A 54 -0.55 -23.26 -2.46
CA LEU A 54 -1.77 -22.54 -2.06
C LEU A 54 -2.03 -21.34 -2.98
N GLY A 55 -3.26 -21.23 -3.45
CA GLY A 55 -3.70 -20.09 -4.27
C GLY A 55 -3.59 -18.78 -3.52
N ARG A 56 -3.65 -17.66 -4.27
CA ARG A 56 -3.68 -16.33 -3.65
C ARG A 56 -5.12 -15.97 -3.24
N GLU A 57 -5.23 -15.37 -2.08
CA GLU A 57 -6.50 -14.91 -1.52
C GLU A 57 -6.62 -13.39 -1.62
N SER A 58 -7.78 -12.90 -2.01
CA SER A 58 -8.03 -11.48 -2.16
C SER A 58 -8.94 -10.94 -1.08
N SER A 59 -8.59 -9.81 -0.48
CA SER A 59 -9.40 -9.15 0.56
C SER A 59 -9.00 -7.69 0.76
N TYR A 60 -9.61 -7.07 1.77
CA TYR A 60 -9.37 -5.68 2.13
C TYR A 60 -7.99 -5.47 2.72
N THR A 61 -7.45 -4.26 2.45
CA THR A 61 -6.19 -3.80 3.02
C THR A 61 -6.36 -2.42 3.64
N GLY A 62 -5.53 -2.13 4.65
CA GLY A 62 -5.43 -0.83 5.30
C GLY A 62 -3.99 -0.35 5.36
N LEU A 63 -3.81 0.97 5.30
CA LEU A 63 -2.53 1.63 5.35
C LEU A 63 -2.60 2.81 6.32
N LEU A 64 -1.60 2.95 7.17
CA LEU A 64 -1.34 4.14 7.99
C LEU A 64 0.14 4.49 7.88
N LYS A 65 0.46 5.75 7.63
CA LYS A 65 1.82 6.24 7.51
C LYS A 65 1.99 7.61 8.15
N MET A 66 3.15 7.87 8.75
CA MET A 66 3.46 9.18 9.33
C MET A 66 4.96 9.40 9.40
N GLY A 67 5.38 10.66 9.36
CA GLY A 67 6.80 10.97 9.44
C GLY A 67 7.13 12.44 9.25
N GLY A 68 8.38 12.68 8.86
CA GLY A 68 8.94 14.00 8.62
C GLY A 68 9.52 14.16 7.22
N THR A 69 9.49 15.39 6.72
CA THR A 69 10.11 15.78 5.46
C THR A 69 11.57 16.16 5.72
N VAL A 70 12.50 15.40 5.15
CA VAL A 70 13.94 15.68 5.21
C VAL A 70 14.31 16.78 4.22
N ASN A 71 13.82 16.65 3.00
CA ASN A 71 13.96 17.64 1.93
C ASN A 71 12.84 17.45 0.90
N PRO A 72 12.69 18.33 -0.11
CA PRO A 72 11.59 18.22 -1.08
C PRO A 72 11.54 16.90 -1.88
N HIS A 73 12.63 16.16 -1.96
CA HIS A 73 12.71 14.86 -2.63
C HIS A 73 12.53 13.68 -1.69
N LEU A 74 12.72 13.85 -0.37
CA LEU A 74 12.82 12.73 0.56
C LEU A 74 12.00 12.98 1.83
N LEU A 75 11.07 12.07 2.08
CA LEU A 75 10.35 11.96 3.35
C LEU A 75 10.75 10.65 4.01
N LEU A 76 10.87 10.66 5.34
CA LEU A 76 11.14 9.47 6.15
C LEU A 76 10.04 9.31 7.19
N GLY A 77 9.66 8.06 7.48
CA GLY A 77 8.64 7.81 8.48
C GLY A 77 8.32 6.35 8.73
N GLY A 78 7.40 6.11 9.65
CA GLY A 78 6.80 4.83 9.92
C GLY A 78 5.60 4.56 9.01
N GLU A 79 5.43 3.32 8.62
CA GLU A 79 4.26 2.84 7.88
C GLU A 79 3.80 1.51 8.46
N THR A 80 2.49 1.35 8.60
CA THR A 80 1.87 0.04 8.76
C THR A 80 0.92 -0.23 7.60
N VAL A 81 1.04 -1.42 7.04
CA VAL A 81 0.15 -1.90 5.99
C VAL A 81 -0.31 -3.30 6.35
N GLY A 82 -1.62 -3.53 6.28
CA GLY A 82 -2.23 -4.79 6.67
C GLY A 82 -3.25 -5.29 5.66
N TRP A 83 -3.38 -6.61 5.61
CA TRP A 83 -4.40 -7.36 4.88
C TRP A 83 -5.17 -8.23 5.87
N SER A 84 -6.48 -8.35 5.69
CA SER A 84 -7.33 -9.18 6.56
C SER A 84 -8.46 -9.82 5.78
N LYS A 85 -8.71 -11.10 6.07
CA LYS A 85 -9.83 -11.88 5.53
C LYS A 85 -10.49 -12.70 6.64
N SER A 86 -11.81 -12.63 6.72
CA SER A 86 -12.61 -13.46 7.63
C SER A 86 -13.44 -14.44 6.82
N GLU A 87 -13.37 -15.72 7.16
CA GLU A 87 -14.13 -16.79 6.51
C GLU A 87 -14.35 -17.95 7.49
N GLY A 88 -15.57 -18.49 7.54
CA GLY A 88 -15.89 -19.67 8.36
C GLY A 88 -15.67 -19.49 9.86
N GLY A 89 -15.74 -18.27 10.41
CA GLY A 89 -15.48 -17.99 11.83
C GLY A 89 -14.00 -17.80 12.18
N ASN A 90 -13.11 -17.91 11.20
CA ASN A 90 -11.68 -17.62 11.35
C ASN A 90 -11.33 -16.31 10.66
N THR A 91 -10.37 -15.58 11.21
CA THR A 91 -9.79 -14.37 10.60
C THR A 91 -8.30 -14.55 10.42
N ILE A 92 -7.84 -14.35 9.21
CA ILE A 92 -6.42 -14.30 8.86
C ILE A 92 -6.04 -12.84 8.70
N THR A 93 -5.01 -12.40 9.41
CA THR A 93 -4.45 -11.04 9.30
C THR A 93 -2.95 -11.15 9.03
N ALA A 94 -2.49 -10.35 8.08
CA ALA A 94 -1.06 -10.23 7.79
C ALA A 94 -0.71 -8.76 7.56
N GLY A 95 0.48 -8.36 7.98
CA GLY A 95 0.89 -6.97 7.79
C GLY A 95 2.32 -6.70 8.22
N ASN A 96 2.80 -5.53 7.82
CA ASN A 96 4.12 -5.05 8.18
C ASN A 96 4.02 -3.73 8.94
N VAL A 97 4.97 -3.53 9.86
CA VAL A 97 5.31 -2.23 10.44
C VAL A 97 6.74 -1.95 10.03
N THR A 98 6.95 -0.92 9.21
CA THR A 98 8.25 -0.62 8.58
C THR A 98 8.64 0.82 8.76
N PHE A 99 9.94 1.08 8.79
CA PHE A 99 10.51 2.40 8.58
C PHE A 99 10.75 2.59 7.10
N ASN A 100 10.14 3.61 6.50
CA ASN A 100 10.08 3.85 5.07
C ASN A 100 10.76 5.15 4.66
N ALA A 101 11.38 5.12 3.47
CA ALA A 101 11.78 6.28 2.71
C ALA A 101 10.82 6.46 1.53
N TYR A 102 10.32 7.68 1.35
CA TYR A 102 9.49 8.09 0.21
C TYR A 102 10.30 9.06 -0.65
N TYR A 103 10.61 8.63 -1.85
CA TYR A 103 11.42 9.40 -2.79
C TYR A 103 10.55 10.00 -3.90
N TYR A 104 10.61 11.30 -4.05
CA TYR A 104 9.92 12.09 -5.08
C TYR A 104 10.91 12.52 -6.16
N PRO A 105 10.91 11.89 -7.34
CA PRO A 105 11.85 12.25 -8.43
C PRO A 105 11.74 13.72 -8.87
N LYS A 106 10.51 14.25 -8.81
CA LYS A 106 10.22 15.66 -9.09
C LYS A 106 9.58 16.31 -7.86
N PRO A 107 10.24 17.25 -7.16
CA PRO A 107 9.70 17.87 -5.95
C PRO A 107 8.37 18.58 -6.14
N ALA A 108 8.16 19.19 -7.30
CA ALA A 108 6.88 19.83 -7.65
C ALA A 108 5.82 18.84 -8.15
N GLY A 109 6.18 17.57 -8.37
CA GLY A 109 5.28 16.51 -8.83
C GLY A 109 4.71 15.70 -7.68
N GLY A 110 3.71 14.85 -8.00
CA GLY A 110 3.06 13.97 -7.04
C GLY A 110 3.63 12.54 -7.01
N LEU A 111 4.34 12.10 -8.05
CA LEU A 111 4.87 10.74 -8.12
C LEU A 111 5.90 10.50 -7.03
N PHE A 112 5.74 9.39 -6.30
CA PHE A 112 6.75 8.89 -5.36
C PHE A 112 6.97 7.39 -5.51
N LEU A 113 8.16 6.97 -5.12
CA LEU A 113 8.52 5.58 -4.85
C LEU A 113 8.77 5.46 -3.35
N ASN A 114 8.39 4.35 -2.75
CA ASN A 114 8.71 4.09 -1.36
C ASN A 114 9.30 2.70 -1.16
N GLY A 115 10.14 2.61 -0.12
CA GLY A 115 10.68 1.35 0.34
C GLY A 115 11.00 1.43 1.82
N GLY A 116 10.78 0.33 2.52
CA GLY A 116 10.98 0.27 3.96
C GLY A 116 11.26 -1.14 4.45
N VAL A 117 11.93 -1.19 5.60
CA VAL A 117 12.27 -2.44 6.32
C VAL A 117 11.75 -2.36 7.75
N GLY A 118 11.41 -3.48 8.32
CA GLY A 118 10.88 -3.56 9.66
C GLY A 118 10.42 -4.96 10.04
N PHE A 119 9.26 -5.04 10.67
CA PHE A 119 8.69 -6.28 11.17
C PHE A 119 7.42 -6.63 10.39
N SER A 120 7.26 -7.91 10.16
CA SER A 120 6.06 -8.53 9.62
C SER A 120 5.40 -9.41 10.68
N ARG A 121 4.07 -9.42 10.71
CA ARG A 121 3.27 -10.32 11.52
C ARG A 121 2.23 -11.00 10.66
N ALA A 122 2.08 -12.30 10.85
CA ALA A 122 0.95 -13.08 10.34
C ALA A 122 0.24 -13.72 11.52
N GLU A 123 -1.10 -13.66 11.55
CA GLU A 123 -1.93 -14.17 12.65
C GLU A 123 -3.18 -14.82 12.09
N VAL A 124 -3.55 -15.95 12.69
CA VAL A 124 -4.83 -16.62 12.47
C VAL A 124 -5.59 -16.61 13.79
N SER A 125 -6.80 -16.10 13.80
CA SER A 125 -7.67 -16.08 14.98
C SER A 125 -9.01 -16.73 14.69
N GLY A 126 -9.52 -17.52 15.62
CA GLY A 126 -10.79 -18.22 15.53
C GLY A 126 -11.09 -19.05 16.77
N GLY A 127 -12.37 -19.32 17.06
CA GLY A 127 -12.77 -20.17 18.18
C GLY A 127 -12.34 -19.68 19.57
N GLY A 128 -12.02 -18.37 19.73
CA GLY A 128 -11.56 -17.81 21.00
C GLY A 128 -10.04 -17.91 21.25
N SER A 129 -9.27 -18.39 20.26
CA SER A 129 -7.80 -18.43 20.30
C SER A 129 -7.20 -17.65 19.12
N SER A 130 -5.97 -17.18 19.31
CA SER A 130 -5.18 -16.59 18.23
C SER A 130 -3.76 -17.16 18.27
N ASP A 131 -3.24 -17.46 17.09
CA ASP A 131 -1.85 -17.88 16.89
C ASP A 131 -1.22 -16.99 15.84
N GLY A 132 0.02 -16.55 16.09
CA GLY A 132 0.68 -15.60 15.19
C GLY A 132 2.18 -15.55 15.39
N SER A 133 2.88 -15.37 14.27
CA SER A 133 4.34 -15.27 14.21
C SER A 133 4.77 -13.89 13.75
N THR A 134 5.94 -13.46 14.21
CA THR A 134 6.55 -12.16 13.87
C THR A 134 8.00 -12.35 13.43
N GLY A 135 8.41 -11.67 12.38
CA GLY A 135 9.78 -11.69 11.87
C GLY A 135 10.08 -10.50 10.96
N PRO A 136 11.16 -10.55 10.16
CA PRO A 136 11.53 -9.44 9.29
C PRO A 136 10.48 -9.19 8.19
N GLY A 137 10.32 -7.89 7.85
CA GLY A 137 9.40 -7.42 6.84
C GLY A 137 10.02 -6.38 5.92
N LEU A 138 9.56 -6.38 4.67
CA LEU A 138 9.95 -5.45 3.62
C LEU A 138 8.69 -4.91 2.95
N THR A 139 8.69 -3.62 2.65
CA THR A 139 7.65 -2.96 1.85
C THR A 139 8.29 -2.18 0.71
N LEU A 140 7.79 -2.36 -0.50
CA LEU A 140 8.16 -1.59 -1.69
C LEU A 140 6.89 -1.07 -2.37
N GLY A 141 6.92 0.15 -2.87
CA GLY A 141 5.72 0.70 -3.49
C GLY A 141 5.95 1.95 -4.30
N ALA A 142 4.86 2.39 -4.90
CA ALA A 142 4.77 3.64 -5.63
C ALA A 142 3.37 4.25 -5.44
N GLY A 143 3.29 5.55 -5.56
CA GLY A 143 2.01 6.25 -5.50
C GLY A 143 2.09 7.64 -6.09
N TYR A 144 0.98 8.33 -6.07
CA TYR A 144 0.88 9.66 -6.62
C TYR A 144 0.07 10.57 -5.71
N ASP A 145 0.67 11.66 -5.22
CA ASP A 145 0.00 12.69 -4.44
C ASP A 145 -0.80 13.61 -5.38
N LEU A 146 -2.11 13.42 -5.46
CA LEU A 146 -3.02 14.35 -6.12
C LEU A 146 -3.39 15.47 -5.12
N ARG A 147 -2.74 16.62 -5.21
CA ARG A 147 -2.97 17.73 -4.29
C ARG A 147 -4.34 18.36 -4.54
N VAL A 148 -5.26 18.18 -3.60
CA VAL A 148 -6.63 18.71 -3.66
C VAL A 148 -6.86 19.92 -2.75
N GLY A 149 -6.00 20.11 -1.75
CA GLY A 149 -6.01 21.22 -0.82
C GLY A 149 -4.63 21.82 -0.58
N THR A 150 -4.51 22.81 0.29
CA THR A 150 -3.22 23.41 0.65
C THR A 150 -2.29 22.36 1.29
N ASN A 151 -2.83 21.51 2.18
CA ASN A 151 -2.07 20.50 2.91
C ASN A 151 -2.66 19.10 2.73
N LEU A 152 -3.57 18.88 1.77
CA LEU A 152 -4.29 17.63 1.58
C LEU A 152 -4.05 17.07 0.19
N SER A 153 -3.67 15.81 0.13
CA SER A 153 -3.54 15.03 -1.11
C SER A 153 -4.42 13.78 -1.07
N ILE A 154 -5.02 13.44 -2.20
CA ILE A 154 -5.58 12.10 -2.46
C ILE A 154 -4.45 11.27 -3.07
N VAL A 155 -4.29 10.04 -2.61
CA VAL A 155 -3.09 9.24 -2.91
C VAL A 155 -3.48 7.85 -3.39
N PRO A 156 -3.68 7.64 -4.71
CA PRO A 156 -3.63 6.29 -5.27
C PRO A 156 -2.23 5.71 -5.08
N ASN A 157 -2.15 4.47 -4.60
CA ASN A 157 -0.88 3.80 -4.34
C ASN A 157 -0.97 2.30 -4.59
N LEU A 158 0.19 1.73 -4.92
CA LEU A 158 0.42 0.31 -5.08
C LEU A 158 1.62 -0.07 -4.24
N GLN A 159 1.49 -1.15 -3.46
CA GLN A 159 2.61 -1.67 -2.66
C GLN A 159 2.71 -3.19 -2.80
N TRP A 160 3.93 -3.68 -2.75
CA TRP A 160 4.28 -5.06 -2.52
C TRP A 160 4.86 -5.19 -1.11
N VAL A 161 4.26 -6.06 -0.33
CA VAL A 161 4.58 -6.32 1.07
C VAL A 161 5.07 -7.74 1.17
N TYR A 162 6.24 -7.93 1.78
CA TYR A 162 6.85 -9.23 2.03
C TYR A 162 7.15 -9.39 3.50
N GLY A 163 6.90 -10.57 4.03
CA GLY A 163 7.19 -10.94 5.40
C GLY A 163 7.75 -12.36 5.52
N HIS A 164 8.67 -12.53 6.45
CA HIS A 164 9.22 -13.82 6.84
C HIS A 164 9.11 -13.99 8.35
N PRO A 165 7.86 -14.20 8.87
CA PRO A 165 7.60 -14.21 10.30
C PRO A 165 8.18 -15.42 11.02
N GLU A 166 8.46 -16.52 10.32
CA GLU A 166 9.00 -17.75 10.90
C GLU A 166 9.85 -18.54 9.89
N SER A 167 10.80 -19.34 10.36
CA SER A 167 11.61 -20.22 9.50
C SER A 167 10.73 -21.18 8.73
N GLY A 168 10.95 -21.31 7.41
CA GLY A 168 10.14 -22.13 6.52
C GLY A 168 8.78 -21.55 6.14
N PHE A 169 8.44 -20.35 6.62
CA PHE A 169 7.19 -19.66 6.30
C PHE A 169 7.45 -18.22 5.86
N SER A 170 6.98 -17.86 4.69
CA SER A 170 6.96 -16.48 4.21
C SER A 170 5.61 -16.15 3.58
N HIS A 171 5.28 -14.89 3.57
CA HIS A 171 4.09 -14.40 2.89
C HIS A 171 4.37 -13.11 2.12
N ASN A 172 3.54 -12.85 1.15
CA ASN A 172 3.55 -11.57 0.46
C ASN A 172 2.13 -11.17 0.06
N PHE A 173 1.88 -9.88 -0.02
CA PHE A 173 0.67 -9.38 -0.64
C PHE A 173 0.91 -8.11 -1.42
N TYR A 174 0.06 -7.90 -2.41
CA TYR A 174 -0.05 -6.64 -3.12
C TYR A 174 -1.19 -5.85 -2.49
N HIS A 175 -0.94 -4.57 -2.24
CA HIS A 175 -1.94 -3.60 -1.84
C HIS A 175 -2.13 -2.62 -2.99
N PHE A 176 -3.36 -2.49 -3.46
CA PHE A 176 -3.79 -1.43 -4.36
C PHE A 176 -4.84 -0.60 -3.64
N GLY A 177 -4.54 0.66 -3.36
CA GLY A 177 -5.35 1.49 -2.49
C GLY A 177 -5.48 2.94 -2.90
N LEU A 178 -6.44 3.58 -2.25
CA LEU A 178 -6.66 5.01 -2.27
C LEU A 178 -6.56 5.52 -0.84
N GLY A 179 -5.77 6.55 -0.64
CA GLY A 179 -5.57 7.16 0.66
C GLY A 179 -5.68 8.67 0.62
N VAL A 180 -5.50 9.26 1.78
CA VAL A 180 -5.30 10.70 1.96
C VAL A 180 -4.01 10.93 2.73
N THR A 181 -3.31 12.01 2.39
CA THR A 181 -2.11 12.46 3.11
C THR A 181 -2.22 13.94 3.41
N PHE A 182 -1.93 14.29 4.65
CA PHE A 182 -1.78 15.67 5.15
C PHE A 182 -0.29 15.97 5.29
N HIS A 183 0.11 17.14 4.78
CA HIS A 183 1.48 17.64 4.82
C HIS A 183 1.56 18.95 5.60
#